data_b6b492f0fc81e8b7d6d113b2f06a0db7
#
_entry.id   b6b492f0fc81e8b7d6d113b2f06a0db7
#
_cell.length_a   1.000
_cell.length_b   1.000
_cell.length_c   1.000
_cell.angle_alpha   90.00
_cell.angle_beta   90.00
_cell.angle_gamma   90.00
#
_symmetry.space_group_name_H-M   'P 1'
#
loop_
_entity.id
_entity.type
_entity.pdbx_description
1 polymer ?
#
loop_
_entity_poly.entity_id
_entity_poly.type
_entity_poly.pdbx_seq_one_letter_code
_entity_poly.pdbx_strand_id
1 'polypeptide(L)'
;MQKFKLLPITVAVAASLASLSSFAADTDIEALEKRIQELESKVVEIDYVNDQQPAVLTPDTKVPEGIVFSGYARYGAHYSDGDNRYVEVGSSGRSLGRLGNEANGGEFQLGKIFQADSGAKWDVVLMLDDWNNDQWGSSGGVNLKKMYAGVTNFVESQPELYAWAGRDFHQRPQQGLNDYFWMSHDGQGAGFNNLNLGGIKLDMGFVGAVDSEDGALGNDSGRYGITSKLHGINAGIGNLDLYANYGFASEEADTIGNKVSDENAWQIGATLGLGDSNKLVAKYADGADNSVFELAGDKQVIYVSLEGNYATSEQFIIDYLISYKDISGDDATEQSEYAGIVRPQYQWDDTHSTWLEAGYAMEDRDDGSEKNGWKVTLSQNVSLGGLPWSRPMLRFYTTVGDVETKGTTETVTADTLAFGAMFEAWW
;
A
#
# COMPACT_ATOMS: atom_id res chain seq x y z
N MET A 1 -28.78 -23.63 9.68
CA MET A 1 -27.94 -22.46 9.49
C MET A 1 -27.07 -22.31 10.74
N GLN A 2 -25.90 -22.93 10.73
CA GLN A 2 -24.93 -22.84 11.82
C GLN A 2 -24.05 -21.61 11.55
N LYS A 3 -24.06 -20.69 12.51
CA LYS A 3 -23.15 -19.53 12.51
C LYS A 3 -21.76 -20.01 12.89
N PHE A 4 -20.85 -20.11 11.93
CA PHE A 4 -19.42 -20.22 12.22
C PHE A 4 -18.95 -18.82 12.69
N LYS A 5 -18.67 -18.71 13.98
CA LYS A 5 -17.91 -17.60 14.53
C LYS A 5 -16.43 -17.93 14.29
N LEU A 6 -15.78 -17.18 13.41
CA LEU A 6 -14.32 -17.11 13.38
C LEU A 6 -13.86 -16.48 14.70
N LEU A 7 -13.19 -17.25 15.52
CA LEU A 7 -12.49 -16.77 16.71
C LEU A 7 -11.22 -16.03 16.24
N PRO A 8 -10.86 -14.89 16.84
CA PRO A 8 -9.57 -14.27 16.56
C PRO A 8 -8.44 -15.26 16.85
N ILE A 9 -7.35 -15.15 16.08
CA ILE A 9 -6.17 -16.03 16.19
C ILE A 9 -5.67 -16.17 17.63
N THR A 10 -5.79 -15.11 18.43
CA THR A 10 -5.51 -15.12 19.87
C THR A 10 -6.37 -16.10 20.66
N VAL A 11 -7.62 -16.34 20.28
CA VAL A 11 -8.51 -17.29 20.95
C VAL A 11 -8.24 -18.71 20.46
N ALA A 12 -7.84 -18.90 19.21
CA ALA A 12 -7.44 -20.20 18.68
C ALA A 12 -6.15 -20.71 19.35
N VAL A 13 -5.19 -19.83 19.63
CA VAL A 13 -3.98 -20.14 20.40
C VAL A 13 -4.33 -20.46 21.86
N ALA A 14 -5.24 -19.72 22.50
CA ALA A 14 -5.69 -19.99 23.85
C ALA A 14 -6.52 -21.30 23.96
N ALA A 15 -7.32 -21.65 22.93
CA ALA A 15 -8.09 -22.88 22.91
C ALA A 15 -7.22 -24.12 22.66
N SER A 16 -6.13 -24.01 21.90
CA SER A 16 -5.14 -25.07 21.73
C SER A 16 -4.33 -25.33 23.02
N LEU A 17 -4.10 -24.28 23.81
CA LEU A 17 -3.47 -24.39 25.13
C LEU A 17 -4.37 -25.09 26.17
N ALA A 18 -5.69 -24.91 26.11
CA ALA A 18 -6.63 -25.53 27.04
C ALA A 18 -6.85 -27.03 26.80
N SER A 19 -6.58 -27.52 25.56
CA SER A 19 -6.69 -28.96 25.24
C SER A 19 -5.41 -29.77 25.50
N LEU A 20 -4.28 -29.11 25.81
CA LEU A 20 -2.98 -29.73 26.06
C LEU A 20 -2.65 -29.92 27.56
N SER A 21 -3.59 -29.64 28.47
CA SER A 21 -3.34 -29.65 29.92
C SER A 21 -3.22 -31.03 30.55
N SER A 22 -3.02 -32.10 29.80
CA SER A 22 -2.82 -33.44 30.40
C SER A 22 -1.50 -34.15 30.04
N PHE A 23 -0.66 -33.61 29.16
CA PHE A 23 0.66 -34.19 28.82
C PHE A 23 1.62 -33.12 28.32
N ALA A 24 2.24 -32.34 29.18
CA ALA A 24 3.38 -31.53 28.76
C ALA A 24 4.40 -31.38 29.90
N ALA A 25 5.62 -31.75 29.62
CA ALA A 25 6.79 -31.42 30.42
C ALA A 25 7.22 -29.94 30.15
N ASP A 26 7.87 -29.32 31.12
CA ASP A 26 8.30 -27.88 31.12
C ASP A 26 9.06 -27.39 29.88
N THR A 27 9.48 -28.28 29.01
CA THR A 27 10.18 -27.96 27.73
C THR A 27 9.28 -27.44 26.62
N ASP A 28 7.96 -27.59 26.70
CA ASP A 28 7.03 -27.17 25.66
C ASP A 28 6.58 -25.70 25.76
N ILE A 29 6.62 -25.13 26.97
CA ILE A 29 6.14 -23.77 27.23
C ILE A 29 7.11 -22.74 26.61
N GLU A 30 8.42 -22.91 26.76
CA GLU A 30 9.43 -22.05 26.19
C GLU A 30 9.42 -22.08 24.64
N ALA A 31 9.15 -23.25 24.06
CA ALA A 31 8.99 -23.41 22.60
C ALA A 31 7.71 -22.75 22.09
N LEU A 32 6.62 -22.79 22.87
CA LEU A 32 5.36 -22.12 22.56
C LEU A 32 5.47 -20.59 22.71
N GLU A 33 6.12 -20.10 23.75
CA GLU A 33 6.37 -18.68 23.95
C GLU A 33 7.25 -18.10 22.82
N LYS A 34 8.27 -18.84 22.40
CA LYS A 34 9.11 -18.46 21.27
C LYS A 34 8.30 -18.44 19.96
N ARG A 35 7.40 -19.39 19.77
CA ARG A 35 6.53 -19.45 18.58
C ARG A 35 5.45 -18.37 18.58
N ILE A 36 4.95 -18.01 19.76
CA ILE A 36 4.05 -16.83 19.92
C ILE A 36 4.80 -15.55 19.59
N GLN A 37 6.02 -15.35 20.09
CA GLN A 37 6.85 -14.19 19.75
C GLN A 37 7.20 -14.14 18.26
N GLU A 38 7.48 -15.28 17.63
CA GLU A 38 7.68 -15.39 16.19
C GLU A 38 6.41 -15.06 15.40
N LEU A 39 5.24 -15.45 15.87
CA LEU A 39 3.95 -15.15 15.25
C LEU A 39 3.56 -13.68 15.47
N GLU A 40 3.77 -13.13 16.65
CA GLU A 40 3.54 -11.71 16.95
C GLU A 40 4.46 -10.81 16.12
N SER A 41 5.73 -11.19 15.94
CA SER A 41 6.66 -10.44 15.06
C SER A 41 6.22 -10.50 13.60
N LYS A 42 5.65 -11.63 13.14
CA LYS A 42 5.10 -11.78 11.80
C LYS A 42 3.79 -11.01 11.59
N VAL A 43 2.95 -10.89 12.62
CA VAL A 43 1.73 -10.07 12.56
C VAL A 43 2.08 -8.58 12.42
N VAL A 44 3.07 -8.10 13.15
CA VAL A 44 3.60 -6.74 13.00
C VAL A 44 4.20 -6.52 11.61
N GLU A 45 4.87 -7.55 11.05
CA GLU A 45 5.44 -7.52 9.70
C GLU A 45 4.36 -7.51 8.60
N ILE A 46 3.21 -8.16 8.82
CA ILE A 46 2.05 -8.17 7.91
C ILE A 46 1.39 -6.79 7.85
N ASP A 47 1.19 -6.14 8.98
CA ASP A 47 0.65 -4.77 9.03
C ASP A 47 1.59 -3.76 8.33
N TYR A 48 2.90 -3.94 8.48
CA TYR A 48 3.92 -3.14 7.81
C TYR A 48 3.85 -3.24 6.27
N VAL A 49 3.59 -4.44 5.76
CA VAL A 49 3.55 -4.70 4.31
C VAL A 49 2.22 -4.27 3.68
N ASN A 50 1.12 -4.42 4.39
CA ASN A 50 -0.21 -4.08 3.84
C ASN A 50 -0.49 -2.57 3.80
N ASP A 51 0.04 -1.79 4.72
CA ASP A 51 -0.17 -0.33 4.73
C ASP A 51 1.01 0.47 4.18
N GLN A 52 2.18 -0.13 3.95
CA GLN A 52 3.45 0.54 3.58
C GLN A 52 3.72 1.86 4.34
N GLN A 53 2.98 2.07 5.42
CA GLN A 53 3.31 3.13 6.35
C GLN A 53 4.35 2.57 7.33
N PRO A 54 5.48 3.24 7.50
CA PRO A 54 6.46 2.83 8.48
C PRO A 54 5.78 2.74 9.84
N ALA A 55 6.07 1.67 10.56
CA ALA A 55 5.59 1.54 11.94
C ALA A 55 6.03 2.79 12.71
N VAL A 56 5.07 3.60 13.12
CA VAL A 56 5.33 4.82 13.86
C VAL A 56 6.01 4.43 15.17
N LEU A 57 7.13 5.07 15.47
CA LEU A 57 7.88 4.85 16.71
C LEU A 57 6.94 5.01 17.92
N THR A 58 6.91 4.03 18.81
CA THR A 58 6.07 4.03 20.01
C THR A 58 6.92 4.10 21.30
N PRO A 59 6.35 4.47 22.45
CA PRO A 59 7.05 4.41 23.73
C PRO A 59 7.64 3.03 24.04
N ASP A 60 6.98 1.96 23.61
CA ASP A 60 7.38 0.57 23.88
C ASP A 60 8.37 0.01 22.86
N THR A 61 8.64 0.73 21.76
CA THR A 61 9.60 0.30 20.75
C THR A 61 10.96 0.04 21.41
N LYS A 62 11.51 -1.18 21.23
CA LYS A 62 12.86 -1.51 21.71
C LYS A 62 13.88 -0.74 20.88
N VAL A 63 14.84 -0.12 21.58
CA VAL A 63 15.96 0.58 20.92
C VAL A 63 17.00 -0.46 20.49
N PRO A 64 17.16 -0.74 19.19
CA PRO A 64 18.16 -1.70 18.73
C PRO A 64 19.57 -1.14 18.86
N GLU A 65 20.53 -2.01 19.08
CA GLU A 65 21.94 -1.66 18.95
C GLU A 65 22.28 -1.42 17.47
N GLY A 66 22.85 -0.25 17.16
CA GLY A 66 23.28 0.05 15.79
C GLY A 66 22.22 0.66 14.90
N ILE A 67 22.30 0.38 13.61
CA ILE A 67 21.41 0.84 12.55
C ILE A 67 20.51 -0.34 12.16
N VAL A 68 19.22 -0.06 12.02
CA VAL A 68 18.26 -1.01 11.45
C VAL A 68 18.29 -0.86 9.94
N PHE A 69 18.52 -1.96 9.24
CA PHE A 69 18.39 -2.04 7.80
C PHE A 69 17.11 -2.80 7.47
N SER A 70 16.20 -2.15 6.77
CA SER A 70 14.94 -2.72 6.31
C SER A 70 14.69 -2.35 4.84
N GLY A 71 13.79 -3.02 4.20
CA GLY A 71 13.50 -2.71 2.81
C GLY A 71 12.54 -3.66 2.14
N TYR A 72 12.25 -3.34 0.89
CA TYR A 72 11.47 -4.14 -0.04
C TYR A 72 12.17 -4.16 -1.39
N ALA A 73 12.26 -5.29 -2.03
CA ALA A 73 12.78 -5.39 -3.39
C ALA A 73 12.10 -6.51 -4.17
N ARG A 74 11.94 -6.28 -5.46
CA ARG A 74 11.51 -7.29 -6.43
C ARG A 74 12.24 -7.07 -7.74
N TYR A 75 12.90 -8.13 -8.23
CA TYR A 75 13.60 -8.12 -9.51
C TYR A 75 13.39 -9.44 -10.23
N GLY A 76 13.21 -9.35 -11.52
CA GLY A 76 13.04 -10.52 -12.36
C GLY A 76 13.23 -10.22 -13.82
N ALA A 77 13.08 -11.26 -14.61
CA ALA A 77 13.06 -11.19 -16.06
C ALA A 77 11.84 -11.96 -16.57
N HIS A 78 11.32 -11.55 -17.71
CA HIS A 78 10.31 -12.30 -18.41
C HIS A 78 10.55 -12.28 -19.92
N TYR A 79 10.06 -13.29 -20.56
CA TYR A 79 9.87 -13.36 -22.00
C TYR A 79 8.40 -13.07 -22.29
N SER A 80 8.13 -12.21 -23.25
CA SER A 80 6.78 -11.94 -23.76
C SER A 80 6.72 -12.27 -25.24
N ASP A 81 5.70 -13.03 -25.63
CA ASP A 81 5.35 -13.37 -27.02
C ASP A 81 3.92 -12.90 -27.25
N GLY A 82 3.73 -11.59 -27.34
CA GLY A 82 2.46 -10.92 -27.52
C GLY A 82 2.70 -9.45 -27.89
N ASP A 83 1.62 -8.72 -28.14
CA ASP A 83 1.70 -7.32 -28.54
C ASP A 83 2.24 -6.43 -27.41
N ASN A 84 1.91 -6.78 -26.16
CA ASN A 84 2.30 -6.01 -24.99
C ASN A 84 2.91 -6.89 -23.89
N ARG A 85 3.91 -6.32 -23.22
CA ARG A 85 4.46 -6.90 -21.99
C ARG A 85 3.42 -6.95 -20.87
N TYR A 86 2.66 -5.89 -20.74
CA TYR A 86 1.62 -5.73 -19.72
C TYR A 86 0.29 -5.42 -20.38
N VAL A 87 -0.78 -6.00 -19.85
CA VAL A 87 -2.14 -5.63 -20.19
C VAL A 87 -2.77 -4.91 -19.01
N GLU A 88 -3.32 -3.72 -19.26
CA GLU A 88 -3.87 -2.83 -18.23
C GLU A 88 -5.09 -2.08 -18.77
N VAL A 89 -6.05 -1.79 -17.87
CA VAL A 89 -7.27 -1.05 -18.15
C VAL A 89 -7.51 -0.06 -17.03
N GLY A 90 -7.82 1.19 -17.36
CA GLY A 90 -8.08 2.24 -16.38
C GLY A 90 -6.83 2.76 -15.66
N SER A 91 -7.06 3.51 -14.60
CA SER A 91 -6.05 4.26 -13.86
C SER A 91 -5.88 3.79 -12.38
N SER A 92 -6.56 2.73 -11.99
CA SER A 92 -6.56 2.23 -10.60
C SER A 92 -5.44 1.18 -10.38
N GLY A 93 -4.20 1.57 -10.64
CA GLY A 93 -3.02 0.71 -10.51
C GLY A 93 -3.03 -0.45 -11.53
N ARG A 94 -2.67 -1.64 -11.08
CA ARG A 94 -2.72 -2.87 -11.87
C ARG A 94 -4.14 -3.47 -11.80
N SER A 95 -5.10 -2.85 -12.44
CA SER A 95 -6.53 -3.17 -12.34
C SER A 95 -6.89 -4.61 -12.72
N LEU A 96 -6.06 -5.26 -13.55
CA LEU A 96 -6.17 -6.68 -13.91
C LEU A 96 -5.39 -7.61 -12.97
N GLY A 97 -4.88 -7.09 -11.86
CA GLY A 97 -4.02 -7.78 -10.91
C GLY A 97 -2.53 -7.56 -11.17
N ARG A 98 -1.76 -7.47 -10.09
CA ARG A 98 -0.33 -7.17 -10.21
C ARG A 98 0.53 -8.38 -10.58
N LEU A 99 0.09 -9.60 -10.27
CA LEU A 99 0.89 -10.81 -10.47
C LEU A 99 1.27 -10.97 -11.95
N GLY A 100 2.57 -11.03 -12.25
CA GLY A 100 3.08 -11.02 -13.62
C GLY A 100 3.13 -9.66 -14.32
N ASN A 101 2.61 -8.61 -13.65
CA ASN A 101 2.67 -7.21 -14.10
C ASN A 101 3.57 -6.34 -13.18
N GLU A 102 4.36 -6.96 -12.31
CA GLU A 102 5.22 -6.24 -11.39
C GLU A 102 6.39 -5.56 -12.09
N ALA A 103 6.65 -4.31 -11.68
CA ALA A 103 7.84 -3.60 -12.05
C ALA A 103 9.07 -4.11 -11.25
N ASN A 104 10.26 -4.03 -11.81
CA ASN A 104 11.51 -4.23 -11.09
C ASN A 104 11.85 -3.01 -10.26
N GLY A 105 12.34 -3.21 -9.05
CA GLY A 105 12.81 -2.14 -8.19
C GLY A 105 12.88 -2.51 -6.72
N GLY A 106 13.24 -1.54 -5.91
CA GLY A 106 13.34 -1.73 -4.47
C GLY A 106 13.50 -0.44 -3.70
N GLU A 107 13.20 -0.52 -2.43
CA GLU A 107 13.32 0.53 -1.42
C GLU A 107 14.21 0.02 -0.29
N PHE A 108 15.27 0.77 0.03
CA PHE A 108 16.32 0.39 0.98
C PHE A 108 16.37 1.44 2.09
N GLN A 109 15.98 1.05 3.30
CA GLN A 109 15.84 1.97 4.42
C GLN A 109 16.89 1.69 5.50
N LEU A 110 17.50 2.75 5.99
CA LEU A 110 18.37 2.78 7.16
C LEU A 110 17.71 3.61 8.25
N GLY A 111 17.48 3.02 9.42
CA GLY A 111 16.90 3.69 10.57
C GLY A 111 17.84 3.64 11.78
N LYS A 112 17.92 4.73 12.54
CA LYS A 112 18.60 4.78 13.82
C LYS A 112 17.64 5.31 14.88
N ILE A 113 17.47 4.55 15.96
CA ILE A 113 16.67 4.95 17.11
C ILE A 113 17.61 5.38 18.25
N PHE A 114 17.26 6.47 18.91
CA PHE A 114 17.94 7.01 20.08
C PHE A 114 16.95 7.08 21.24
N GLN A 115 17.44 6.95 22.45
CA GLN A 115 16.65 7.16 23.66
C GLN A 115 17.31 8.23 24.52
N ALA A 116 16.53 9.23 24.90
CA ALA A 116 16.95 10.24 25.84
C ALA A 116 16.77 9.76 27.29
N ASP A 117 17.48 10.38 28.25
CA ASP A 117 17.35 10.08 29.67
C ASP A 117 15.93 10.34 30.21
N SER A 118 15.19 11.25 29.58
CA SER A 118 13.75 11.50 29.84
C SER A 118 12.83 10.36 29.49
N GLY A 119 13.32 9.36 28.72
CA GLY A 119 12.52 8.28 28.14
C GLY A 119 11.97 8.59 26.75
N ALA A 120 12.13 9.82 26.25
CA ALA A 120 11.76 10.17 24.88
C ALA A 120 12.60 9.35 23.88
N LYS A 121 11.95 8.85 22.82
CA LYS A 121 12.61 8.10 21.77
C LYS A 121 12.57 8.89 20.46
N TRP A 122 13.71 8.94 19.82
CA TRP A 122 13.92 9.62 18.55
C TRP A 122 14.30 8.62 17.48
N ASP A 123 13.87 8.86 16.26
CA ASP A 123 14.40 8.16 15.10
C ASP A 123 14.93 9.14 14.05
N VAL A 124 15.86 8.63 13.25
CA VAL A 124 16.34 9.26 12.02
C VAL A 124 16.27 8.19 10.94
N VAL A 125 15.59 8.48 9.86
CA VAL A 125 15.33 7.53 8.78
C VAL A 125 15.85 8.07 7.46
N LEU A 126 16.58 7.23 6.72
CA LEU A 126 16.99 7.44 5.35
C LEU A 126 16.44 6.29 4.49
N MET A 127 15.73 6.60 3.42
CA MET A 127 15.33 5.62 2.41
C MET A 127 15.75 6.06 1.03
N LEU A 128 16.36 5.13 0.32
CA LEU A 128 16.70 5.25 -1.08
C LEU A 128 15.87 4.25 -1.88
N ASP A 129 15.47 4.60 -3.10
CA ASP A 129 14.82 3.66 -4.01
C ASP A 129 15.48 3.62 -5.40
N ASP A 130 15.19 2.53 -6.10
CA ASP A 130 15.44 2.37 -7.52
C ASP A 130 14.27 1.56 -8.11
N TRP A 131 13.38 2.24 -8.81
CA TRP A 131 12.25 1.64 -9.54
C TRP A 131 12.45 1.79 -11.03
N ASN A 132 13.50 1.18 -11.55
CA ASN A 132 13.87 1.29 -12.96
C ASN A 132 13.69 -0.04 -13.69
N ASN A 133 12.63 -0.14 -14.46
CA ASN A 133 12.20 -1.40 -15.07
C ASN A 133 13.17 -1.99 -16.10
N ASP A 134 13.93 -1.17 -16.83
CA ASP A 134 14.37 -1.58 -18.16
C ASP A 134 15.84 -1.37 -18.43
N GLN A 135 16.62 -0.80 -17.50
CA GLN A 135 17.93 -0.36 -17.89
C GLN A 135 19.02 -0.83 -16.93
N TRP A 136 19.78 -1.77 -17.40
CA TRP A 136 21.03 -2.18 -16.78
C TRP A 136 22.05 -1.04 -16.89
N GLY A 137 22.35 -0.40 -15.78
CA GLY A 137 23.37 0.65 -15.72
C GLY A 137 22.95 1.99 -16.30
N SER A 138 21.69 2.31 -16.32
CA SER A 138 21.20 3.55 -16.89
C SER A 138 21.03 4.69 -15.89
N SER A 139 20.70 5.83 -16.47
CA SER A 139 20.52 7.15 -15.90
C SER A 139 19.35 7.36 -14.92
N GLY A 140 18.57 6.30 -14.59
CA GLY A 140 17.58 6.36 -13.53
C GLY A 140 18.28 6.27 -12.21
N GLY A 141 18.84 7.14 -11.58
CA GLY A 141 19.64 7.04 -10.37
C GLY A 141 18.84 6.57 -9.15
N VAL A 142 19.56 6.26 -8.11
CA VAL A 142 19.01 6.04 -6.78
C VAL A 142 18.38 7.34 -6.29
N ASN A 143 17.09 7.32 -5.95
CA ASN A 143 16.37 8.50 -5.49
C ASN A 143 16.30 8.53 -3.96
N LEU A 144 16.39 9.73 -3.39
CA LEU A 144 16.10 9.96 -1.98
C LEU A 144 14.58 10.00 -1.78
N LYS A 145 14.01 9.00 -1.10
CA LYS A 145 12.57 8.93 -0.80
C LYS A 145 12.24 9.40 0.59
N LYS A 146 13.06 9.02 1.57
CA LYS A 146 12.85 9.46 2.95
C LYS A 146 14.12 10.03 3.51
N MET A 147 14.00 11.14 4.22
CA MET A 147 15.01 11.71 5.09
C MET A 147 14.28 12.55 6.12
N TYR A 148 14.00 11.97 7.27
CA TYR A 148 13.27 12.63 8.33
C TYR A 148 13.80 12.24 9.71
N ALA A 149 13.40 13.02 10.70
CA ALA A 149 13.53 12.67 12.10
C ALA A 149 12.18 12.79 12.79
N GLY A 150 11.96 11.92 13.78
CA GLY A 150 10.75 11.94 14.59
C GLY A 150 11.03 11.69 16.06
N VAL A 151 10.02 11.93 16.90
CA VAL A 151 10.12 11.76 18.35
C VAL A 151 8.79 11.34 18.95
N THR A 152 8.83 10.39 19.87
CA THR A 152 7.69 10.00 20.70
C THR A 152 8.03 10.01 22.19
N ASN A 153 7.02 9.90 23.06
CA ASN A 153 7.16 9.93 24.51
C ASN A 153 7.88 11.19 25.04
N PHE A 154 7.62 12.34 24.42
CA PHE A 154 8.16 13.65 24.80
C PHE A 154 7.13 14.56 25.50
N VAL A 155 5.85 14.17 25.46
CA VAL A 155 4.73 14.82 26.17
C VAL A 155 4.12 13.81 27.14
N GLU A 156 4.24 14.05 28.44
CA GLU A 156 3.81 13.09 29.48
C GLU A 156 2.32 12.71 29.36
N SER A 157 1.43 13.67 29.05
CA SER A 157 0.00 13.43 28.87
C SER A 157 -0.36 12.75 27.54
N GLN A 158 0.59 12.63 26.60
CA GLN A 158 0.43 12.09 25.25
C GLN A 158 1.64 11.21 24.89
N PRO A 159 1.87 10.10 25.59
CA PRO A 159 3.10 9.33 25.39
C PRO A 159 3.22 8.71 23.99
N GLU A 160 2.09 8.41 23.34
CA GLU A 160 2.05 7.85 21.97
C GLU A 160 2.10 8.91 20.86
N LEU A 161 1.99 10.20 21.21
CA LEU A 161 2.15 11.28 20.24
C LEU A 161 3.53 11.18 19.59
N TYR A 162 3.55 11.11 18.27
CA TYR A 162 4.75 11.10 17.46
C TYR A 162 4.81 12.35 16.61
N ALA A 163 5.81 13.20 16.80
CA ALA A 163 6.07 14.37 15.98
C ALA A 163 7.22 14.08 15.01
N TRP A 164 7.11 14.54 13.78
CA TRP A 164 8.12 14.31 12.74
C TRP A 164 8.34 15.53 11.87
N ALA A 165 9.51 15.62 11.24
CA ALA A 165 9.83 16.60 10.22
C ALA A 165 10.85 16.04 9.23
N GLY A 166 10.69 16.38 7.96
CA GLY A 166 11.55 15.97 6.87
C GLY A 166 10.78 15.47 5.66
N ARG A 167 11.44 14.67 4.83
CA ARG A 167 10.85 14.02 3.65
C ARG A 167 10.40 12.62 4.02
N ASP A 168 9.15 12.27 3.71
CA ASP A 168 8.61 10.93 3.96
C ASP A 168 7.53 10.56 2.94
N PHE A 169 7.23 9.26 2.89
CA PHE A 169 5.96 8.76 2.35
C PHE A 169 4.85 9.16 3.32
N HIS A 170 3.90 9.93 2.83
CA HIS A 170 2.87 10.48 3.68
C HIS A 170 1.47 10.17 3.16
N GLN A 171 0.60 9.66 4.04
CA GLN A 171 -0.75 9.21 3.70
C GLN A 171 -0.81 8.43 2.37
N ARG A 172 -0.12 7.30 2.34
CA ARG A 172 0.05 6.48 1.14
C ARG A 172 -0.56 5.08 1.30
N PRO A 173 -1.88 4.97 1.56
CA PRO A 173 -2.54 3.67 1.70
C PRO A 173 -2.57 2.95 0.35
N GLN A 174 -2.09 1.70 0.35
CA GLN A 174 -1.96 0.85 -0.83
C GLN A 174 -2.91 -0.34 -0.77
N GLN A 175 -3.35 -0.79 -1.93
CA GLN A 175 -4.07 -2.06 -2.12
C GLN A 175 -3.10 -3.10 -2.69
N GLY A 176 -3.05 -4.26 -2.03
CA GLY A 176 -2.01 -5.25 -2.31
C GLY A 176 -2.19 -6.04 -3.61
N LEU A 177 -3.42 -6.20 -4.12
CA LEU A 177 -3.69 -6.98 -5.33
C LEU A 177 -3.44 -6.23 -6.64
N ASN A 178 -3.57 -4.91 -6.63
CA ASN A 178 -3.42 -4.05 -7.80
C ASN A 178 -2.31 -3.01 -7.70
N ASP A 179 -1.54 -3.00 -6.61
CA ASP A 179 -0.48 -1.99 -6.34
C ASP A 179 -1.01 -0.54 -6.40
N TYR A 180 -2.29 -0.29 -6.09
CA TYR A 180 -2.89 1.02 -6.20
C TYR A 180 -2.80 1.81 -4.90
N PHE A 181 -2.17 2.98 -4.96
CA PHE A 181 -2.21 3.98 -3.91
C PHE A 181 -3.42 4.87 -4.13
N TRP A 182 -4.51 4.63 -3.40
CA TRP A 182 -5.73 5.41 -3.57
C TRP A 182 -5.67 6.82 -2.95
N MET A 183 -4.63 7.08 -2.13
CA MET A 183 -4.10 8.39 -1.73
C MET A 183 -2.57 8.32 -1.73
N SER A 184 -1.90 9.45 -2.00
CA SER A 184 -0.44 9.60 -1.89
C SER A 184 -0.07 11.07 -1.76
N HIS A 185 0.50 11.43 -0.61
CA HIS A 185 0.96 12.79 -0.33
C HIS A 185 2.46 12.79 0.01
N ASP A 186 3.22 11.97 -0.73
CA ASP A 186 4.66 11.86 -0.55
C ASP A 186 5.30 13.23 -0.75
N GLY A 187 6.11 13.66 0.22
CA GLY A 187 6.66 15.01 0.15
C GLY A 187 7.55 15.36 1.33
N GLN A 188 7.73 16.64 1.52
CA GLN A 188 8.60 17.20 2.52
C GLN A 188 7.83 18.16 3.42
N GLY A 189 7.90 17.94 4.73
CA GLY A 189 7.08 18.73 5.65
C GLY A 189 7.28 18.35 7.11
N ALA A 190 6.25 18.56 7.90
CA ALA A 190 6.21 18.22 9.30
C ALA A 190 4.79 17.87 9.74
N GLY A 191 4.68 17.12 10.81
CA GLY A 191 3.38 16.74 11.34
C GLY A 191 3.47 16.01 12.65
N PHE A 192 2.34 15.47 13.05
CA PHE A 192 2.24 14.59 14.19
C PHE A 192 1.25 13.45 13.91
N ASN A 193 1.48 12.33 14.58
CA ASN A 193 0.61 11.17 14.55
C ASN A 193 0.21 10.78 15.98
N ASN A 194 -0.92 10.09 16.10
CA ASN A 194 -1.43 9.53 17.35
C ASN A 194 -1.75 10.54 18.45
N LEU A 195 -2.13 11.77 18.13
CA LEU A 195 -2.69 12.68 19.16
C LEU A 195 -3.99 12.08 19.70
N ASN A 196 -4.00 11.69 20.98
CA ASN A 196 -5.16 11.05 21.60
C ASN A 196 -6.22 12.09 22.00
N LEU A 197 -7.41 11.98 21.42
CA LEU A 197 -8.59 12.81 21.68
C LEU A 197 -9.64 12.11 22.57
N GLY A 198 -9.20 11.22 23.47
CA GLY A 198 -10.09 10.49 24.37
C GLY A 198 -10.53 9.13 23.79
N GLY A 199 -9.62 8.41 23.16
CA GLY A 199 -9.83 7.08 22.57
C GLY A 199 -9.83 7.05 21.04
N ILE A 200 -10.07 8.19 20.40
CA ILE A 200 -9.84 8.40 18.97
C ILE A 200 -8.50 9.12 18.80
N LYS A 201 -7.75 8.78 17.79
CA LYS A 201 -6.44 9.38 17.49
C LYS A 201 -6.51 10.27 16.26
N LEU A 202 -5.78 11.38 16.29
CA LEU A 202 -5.65 12.32 15.19
C LEU A 202 -4.20 12.35 14.71
N ASP A 203 -4.02 12.20 13.40
CA ASP A 203 -2.79 12.50 12.68
C ASP A 203 -3.00 13.76 11.84
N MET A 204 -2.01 14.64 11.78
CA MET A 204 -2.01 15.80 10.89
C MET A 204 -0.62 16.05 10.33
N GLY A 205 -0.58 16.54 9.09
CA GLY A 205 0.65 16.94 8.42
C GLY A 205 0.45 18.17 7.55
N PHE A 206 1.49 18.97 7.47
CA PHE A 206 1.69 19.97 6.43
C PHE A 206 2.85 19.50 5.56
N VAL A 207 2.58 19.24 4.29
CA VAL A 207 3.54 18.61 3.36
C VAL A 207 3.55 19.39 2.06
N GLY A 208 4.74 19.63 1.51
CA GLY A 208 4.93 20.16 0.17
C GLY A 208 5.38 19.05 -0.79
N ALA A 209 4.84 19.05 -2.00
CA ALA A 209 5.30 18.17 -3.06
C ALA A 209 6.75 18.50 -3.42
N VAL A 210 7.55 17.48 -3.69
CA VAL A 210 8.96 17.64 -4.06
C VAL A 210 9.07 17.65 -5.56
N ASP A 211 9.67 18.69 -6.12
CA ASP A 211 10.11 18.70 -7.50
C ASP A 211 11.48 18.03 -7.60
N SER A 212 11.60 17.05 -8.48
CA SER A 212 12.83 16.27 -8.66
C SER A 212 13.62 16.67 -9.90
N GLU A 213 13.11 17.55 -10.74
CA GLU A 213 13.71 17.83 -12.05
C GLU A 213 14.92 18.77 -11.97
N ASP A 214 14.97 19.66 -11.00
CA ASP A 214 16.01 20.71 -10.93
C ASP A 214 17.04 20.54 -9.80
N GLY A 215 17.09 19.41 -9.13
CA GLY A 215 17.99 19.22 -7.99
C GLY A 215 17.68 20.14 -6.82
N ALA A 216 16.45 20.58 -6.73
CA ALA A 216 15.93 21.50 -5.76
C ALA A 216 16.09 20.99 -4.32
N LEU A 217 16.44 21.89 -3.44
CA LEU A 217 16.53 21.62 -2.00
C LEU A 217 15.16 21.89 -1.37
N GLY A 218 14.34 20.87 -1.23
CA GLY A 218 13.13 21.00 -0.47
C GLY A 218 11.84 20.79 -1.28
N ASN A 219 10.79 21.48 -0.90
CA ASN A 219 9.47 21.43 -1.52
C ASN A 219 9.25 22.64 -2.44
N ASP A 220 10.13 22.83 -3.38
CA ASP A 220 10.18 23.99 -4.29
C ASP A 220 9.12 23.93 -5.40
N SER A 221 8.28 22.90 -5.40
CA SER A 221 7.16 22.80 -6.35
C SER A 221 6.11 23.91 -6.18
N GLY A 222 6.14 24.64 -5.06
CA GLY A 222 5.12 25.61 -4.70
C GLY A 222 3.74 25.01 -4.38
N ARG A 223 3.61 23.66 -4.34
CA ARG A 223 2.37 22.93 -4.09
C ARG A 223 2.37 22.31 -2.71
N TYR A 224 1.31 22.52 -1.94
CA TYR A 224 1.25 22.15 -0.53
C TYR A 224 -0.06 21.43 -0.19
N GLY A 225 -0.02 20.61 0.86
CA GLY A 225 -1.18 19.95 1.41
C GLY A 225 -1.22 20.00 2.93
N ILE A 226 -2.41 20.22 3.45
CA ILE A 226 -2.76 19.96 4.85
C ILE A 226 -3.51 18.64 4.85
N THR A 227 -2.99 17.65 5.58
CA THR A 227 -3.56 16.31 5.64
C THR A 227 -4.02 16.00 7.04
N SER A 228 -5.08 15.22 7.16
CA SER A 228 -5.56 14.71 8.44
C SER A 228 -6.11 13.30 8.33
N LYS A 229 -5.93 12.52 9.40
CA LYS A 229 -6.52 11.20 9.60
C LYS A 229 -7.05 11.07 11.02
N LEU A 230 -8.32 10.71 11.16
CA LEU A 230 -8.90 10.26 12.42
C LEU A 230 -8.97 8.73 12.38
N HIS A 231 -8.41 8.06 13.39
CA HIS A 231 -8.38 6.61 13.44
C HIS A 231 -8.60 6.05 14.85
N GLY A 232 -8.72 4.72 14.95
CA GLY A 232 -9.09 4.07 16.20
C GLY A 232 -10.58 4.18 16.53
N ILE A 233 -11.43 4.51 15.56
CA ILE A 233 -12.87 4.62 15.75
C ILE A 233 -13.48 3.22 15.66
N ASN A 234 -14.07 2.74 16.73
CA ASN A 234 -14.81 1.49 16.73
C ASN A 234 -16.23 1.72 16.16
N ALA A 235 -16.49 1.25 14.94
CA ALA A 235 -17.78 1.34 14.29
C ALA A 235 -18.74 0.16 14.65
N GLY A 236 -18.39 -0.69 15.59
CA GLY A 236 -19.18 -1.85 16.01
C GLY A 236 -19.05 -3.07 15.09
N ILE A 237 -18.84 -2.87 13.79
CA ILE A 237 -18.60 -3.91 12.79
C ILE A 237 -17.11 -4.01 12.40
N GLY A 238 -16.29 -3.06 12.85
CA GLY A 238 -14.86 -2.98 12.58
C GLY A 238 -14.29 -1.61 12.91
N ASN A 239 -13.03 -1.41 12.57
CA ASN A 239 -12.33 -0.16 12.77
C ASN A 239 -12.57 0.80 11.60
N LEU A 240 -12.91 2.04 11.89
CA LEU A 240 -13.12 3.10 10.92
C LEU A 240 -12.00 4.13 11.02
N ASP A 241 -11.38 4.43 9.88
CA ASP A 241 -10.48 5.58 9.72
C ASP A 241 -11.13 6.58 8.75
N LEU A 242 -10.97 7.87 9.05
CA LEU A 242 -11.48 8.97 8.24
C LEU A 242 -10.34 9.88 7.83
N TYR A 243 -10.35 10.33 6.59
CA TYR A 243 -9.33 11.19 5.99
C TYR A 243 -9.96 12.49 5.50
N ALA A 244 -9.26 13.61 5.68
CA ALA A 244 -9.60 14.88 5.08
C ALA A 244 -8.33 15.66 4.74
N ASN A 245 -8.17 16.01 3.47
CA ASN A 245 -6.97 16.66 2.94
C ASN A 245 -7.36 17.89 2.13
N TYR A 246 -6.53 18.93 2.19
CA TYR A 246 -6.70 20.16 1.44
C TYR A 246 -5.37 20.57 0.80
N GLY A 247 -5.41 20.83 -0.51
CA GLY A 247 -4.27 21.26 -1.32
C GLY A 247 -4.40 22.68 -1.81
N PHE A 248 -3.28 23.38 -1.90
CA PHE A 248 -3.17 24.72 -2.42
C PHE A 248 -1.76 24.96 -2.97
N ALA A 249 -1.58 26.04 -3.74
CA ALA A 249 -0.28 26.42 -4.25
C ALA A 249 0.09 27.86 -3.92
N SER A 250 1.39 28.16 -3.95
CA SER A 250 1.92 29.52 -4.00
C SER A 250 2.16 29.93 -5.46
N GLU A 251 2.44 31.22 -5.69
CA GLU A 251 2.77 31.75 -7.02
C GLU A 251 4.03 31.09 -7.64
N GLU A 252 4.85 30.41 -6.84
CA GLU A 252 6.01 29.63 -7.32
C GLU A 252 5.61 28.44 -8.21
N ALA A 253 4.40 27.92 -8.03
CA ALA A 253 3.87 26.83 -8.85
C ALA A 253 3.34 27.32 -10.21
N ASP A 254 3.22 28.63 -10.42
CA ASP A 254 2.65 29.19 -11.63
C ASP A 254 3.62 29.12 -12.81
N THR A 255 3.08 28.82 -13.97
CA THR A 255 3.82 28.86 -15.25
C THR A 255 3.12 29.79 -16.23
N ILE A 256 3.82 30.13 -17.33
CA ILE A 256 3.23 30.99 -18.35
C ILE A 256 1.97 30.33 -18.94
N GLY A 257 0.81 30.92 -18.64
CA GLY A 257 -0.48 30.45 -19.14
C GLY A 257 -1.20 29.46 -18.24
N ASN A 258 -0.60 29.06 -17.10
CA ASN A 258 -1.25 28.23 -16.11
C ASN A 258 -1.01 28.76 -14.69
N LYS A 259 -2.06 29.24 -14.04
CA LYS A 259 -2.04 29.80 -12.69
C LYS A 259 -2.56 28.78 -11.68
N VAL A 260 -1.70 27.86 -11.28
CA VAL A 260 -2.00 26.83 -10.29
C VAL A 260 -2.23 27.44 -8.91
N SER A 261 -1.69 28.63 -8.62
CA SER A 261 -1.93 29.36 -7.36
C SER A 261 -3.36 29.82 -7.17
N ASP A 262 -4.16 29.91 -8.23
CA ASP A 262 -5.59 30.23 -8.17
C ASP A 262 -6.45 28.97 -7.88
N GLU A 263 -5.85 27.77 -7.94
CA GLU A 263 -6.52 26.48 -7.75
C GLU A 263 -6.43 25.98 -6.32
N ASN A 264 -7.37 25.14 -5.95
CA ASN A 264 -7.31 24.36 -4.73
C ASN A 264 -7.86 22.95 -4.98
N ALA A 265 -7.51 22.03 -4.10
CA ALA A 265 -8.00 20.66 -4.16
C ALA A 265 -8.37 20.16 -2.77
N TRP A 266 -9.31 19.24 -2.69
CA TRP A 266 -9.62 18.58 -1.43
C TRP A 266 -10.02 17.12 -1.63
N GLN A 267 -9.79 16.32 -0.61
CA GLN A 267 -10.15 14.92 -0.58
C GLN A 267 -10.78 14.58 0.76
N ILE A 268 -11.81 13.76 0.74
CA ILE A 268 -12.29 13.03 1.90
C ILE A 268 -12.24 11.55 1.59
N GLY A 269 -11.91 10.76 2.60
CA GLY A 269 -11.83 9.31 2.45
C GLY A 269 -12.19 8.59 3.74
N ALA A 270 -12.53 7.33 3.61
CA ALA A 270 -12.79 6.45 4.73
C ALA A 270 -12.29 5.03 4.42
N THR A 271 -11.76 4.36 5.44
CA THR A 271 -11.58 2.91 5.42
C THR A 271 -12.35 2.28 6.55
N LEU A 272 -13.06 1.20 6.26
CA LEU A 272 -13.78 0.41 7.25
C LEU A 272 -13.29 -1.03 7.20
N GLY A 273 -12.58 -1.45 8.26
CA GLY A 273 -12.24 -2.85 8.46
C GLY A 273 -13.48 -3.66 8.77
N LEU A 274 -13.70 -4.76 8.08
CA LEU A 274 -14.82 -5.68 8.24
C LEU A 274 -14.31 -7.04 8.71
N GLY A 275 -14.39 -7.29 10.03
CA GLY A 275 -13.69 -8.41 10.66
C GLY A 275 -12.16 -8.24 10.54
N ASP A 276 -11.44 -9.37 10.49
CA ASP A 276 -9.96 -9.37 10.58
C ASP A 276 -9.28 -9.28 9.21
N SER A 277 -10.04 -9.41 8.10
CA SER A 277 -9.43 -9.68 6.79
C SER A 277 -10.02 -8.90 5.64
N ASN A 278 -11.03 -8.06 5.87
CA ASN A 278 -11.71 -7.35 4.80
C ASN A 278 -11.70 -5.85 5.07
N LYS A 279 -11.58 -5.06 4.02
CA LYS A 279 -11.52 -3.60 4.09
C LYS A 279 -12.35 -2.98 2.98
N LEU A 280 -13.27 -2.10 3.37
CA LEU A 280 -13.98 -1.21 2.46
C LEU A 280 -13.26 0.14 2.43
N VAL A 281 -13.03 0.67 1.24
CA VAL A 281 -12.47 2.00 1.00
C VAL A 281 -13.49 2.83 0.25
N ALA A 282 -13.63 4.10 0.64
CA ALA A 282 -14.39 5.10 -0.11
C ALA A 282 -13.62 6.42 -0.11
N LYS A 283 -13.54 7.07 -1.28
CA LYS A 283 -12.89 8.37 -1.46
C LYS A 283 -13.75 9.24 -2.39
N TYR A 284 -13.83 10.52 -2.07
CA TYR A 284 -14.21 11.59 -2.97
C TYR A 284 -13.09 12.63 -3.01
N ALA A 285 -12.77 13.10 -4.19
CA ALA A 285 -11.80 14.15 -4.41
C ALA A 285 -12.35 15.21 -5.39
N ASP A 286 -11.93 16.45 -5.22
CA ASP A 286 -12.25 17.58 -6.06
C ASP A 286 -10.96 18.38 -6.29
N GLY A 287 -10.65 18.69 -7.55
CA GLY A 287 -9.36 19.21 -7.97
C GLY A 287 -8.21 18.21 -7.85
N ALA A 288 -8.50 16.93 -7.64
CA ALA A 288 -7.48 15.90 -7.39
C ALA A 288 -7.98 14.49 -7.77
N ASP A 289 -7.03 13.56 -7.89
CA ASP A 289 -7.28 12.12 -7.84
C ASP A 289 -6.60 11.52 -6.61
N ASN A 290 -5.34 11.12 -6.71
CA ASN A 290 -4.63 10.46 -5.61
C ASN A 290 -3.97 11.46 -4.66
N SER A 291 -3.66 12.66 -5.10
CA SER A 291 -2.99 13.67 -4.31
C SER A 291 -3.62 15.04 -4.46
N VAL A 292 -3.81 15.74 -3.36
CA VAL A 292 -4.23 17.16 -3.36
C VAL A 292 -3.18 18.10 -3.96
N PHE A 293 -1.97 17.60 -4.24
CA PHE A 293 -0.95 18.36 -4.98
C PHE A 293 -1.24 18.50 -6.47
N GLU A 294 -2.20 17.74 -7.00
CA GLU A 294 -2.55 17.78 -8.43
C GLU A 294 -3.10 19.15 -8.82
N LEU A 295 -3.96 19.75 -8.01
CA LEU A 295 -4.60 21.05 -8.26
C LEU A 295 -5.18 21.09 -9.68
N ALA A 296 -6.06 20.12 -9.96
CA ALA A 296 -6.52 19.78 -11.31
C ALA A 296 -7.89 20.42 -11.63
N GLY A 297 -8.07 21.69 -11.25
CA GLY A 297 -9.28 22.46 -11.56
C GLY A 297 -10.54 21.84 -10.99
N ASP A 298 -11.56 21.64 -11.81
CA ASP A 298 -12.85 21.07 -11.42
C ASP A 298 -12.94 19.52 -11.58
N LYS A 299 -11.81 18.85 -11.82
CA LYS A 299 -11.74 17.39 -11.85
C LYS A 299 -12.29 16.79 -10.56
N GLN A 300 -13.26 15.89 -10.68
CA GLN A 300 -13.84 15.17 -9.56
C GLN A 300 -13.57 13.67 -9.68
N VAL A 301 -13.30 13.02 -8.55
CA VAL A 301 -13.06 11.58 -8.51
C VAL A 301 -13.81 10.93 -7.36
N ILE A 302 -14.58 9.89 -7.69
CA ILE A 302 -15.14 8.95 -6.72
C ILE A 302 -14.37 7.64 -6.84
N TYR A 303 -13.96 7.08 -5.72
CA TYR A 303 -13.37 5.75 -5.67
C TYR A 303 -14.00 4.92 -4.55
N VAL A 304 -14.41 3.70 -4.86
CA VAL A 304 -14.92 2.73 -3.88
C VAL A 304 -14.30 1.37 -4.17
N SER A 305 -13.84 0.69 -3.14
CA SER A 305 -13.35 -0.69 -3.29
C SER A 305 -13.62 -1.54 -2.06
N LEU A 306 -13.75 -2.82 -2.29
CA LEU A 306 -13.77 -3.86 -1.27
C LEU A 306 -12.64 -4.84 -1.56
N GLU A 307 -11.74 -4.99 -0.61
CA GLU A 307 -10.66 -5.97 -0.68
C GLU A 307 -10.62 -6.84 0.57
N GLY A 308 -10.04 -8.00 0.44
CA GLY A 308 -9.87 -8.89 1.58
C GLY A 308 -9.41 -10.28 1.19
N ASN A 309 -9.47 -11.17 2.18
CA ASN A 309 -9.19 -12.57 1.96
C ASN A 309 -10.22 -13.46 2.66
N TYR A 310 -10.34 -14.66 2.14
CA TYR A 310 -11.15 -15.73 2.68
C TYR A 310 -10.32 -17.01 2.77
N ALA A 311 -9.98 -17.42 3.99
CA ALA A 311 -9.31 -18.68 4.24
C ALA A 311 -10.35 -19.82 4.36
N THR A 312 -10.30 -20.81 3.47
CA THR A 312 -11.13 -22.01 3.56
C THR A 312 -10.46 -23.10 4.41
N SER A 313 -9.15 -23.06 4.50
CA SER A 313 -8.31 -23.91 5.34
C SER A 313 -6.99 -23.18 5.63
N GLU A 314 -6.15 -23.75 6.50
CA GLU A 314 -4.79 -23.24 6.74
C GLU A 314 -3.91 -23.21 5.47
N GLN A 315 -4.23 -24.05 4.48
CA GLN A 315 -3.47 -24.22 3.24
C GLN A 315 -4.07 -23.47 2.05
N PHE A 316 -5.35 -23.05 2.11
CA PHE A 316 -6.02 -22.45 0.97
C PHE A 316 -6.67 -21.12 1.34
N ILE A 317 -6.15 -20.06 0.72
CA ILE A 317 -6.59 -18.68 0.91
C ILE A 317 -7.00 -18.11 -0.44
N ILE A 318 -8.05 -17.32 -0.47
CA ILE A 318 -8.50 -16.58 -1.65
C ILE A 318 -8.44 -15.11 -1.32
N ASP A 319 -7.53 -14.35 -1.92
CA ASP A 319 -7.57 -12.89 -1.90
C ASP A 319 -8.49 -12.37 -2.99
N TYR A 320 -9.14 -11.24 -2.74
CA TYR A 320 -10.01 -10.61 -3.73
C TYR A 320 -10.00 -9.09 -3.59
N LEU A 321 -10.28 -8.42 -4.70
CA LEU A 321 -10.50 -6.98 -4.78
C LEU A 321 -11.57 -6.70 -5.83
N ILE A 322 -12.50 -5.80 -5.49
CA ILE A 322 -13.46 -5.23 -6.44
C ILE A 322 -13.39 -3.72 -6.26
N SER A 323 -13.31 -2.97 -7.36
CA SER A 323 -13.26 -1.51 -7.32
C SER A 323 -14.12 -0.86 -8.39
N TYR A 324 -14.56 0.35 -8.06
CA TYR A 324 -15.19 1.30 -8.95
C TYR A 324 -14.50 2.66 -8.80
N LYS A 325 -14.22 3.31 -9.92
CA LYS A 325 -13.71 4.68 -9.97
C LYS A 325 -14.47 5.45 -11.02
N ASP A 326 -14.85 6.67 -10.69
CA ASP A 326 -15.49 7.61 -11.58
C ASP A 326 -14.68 8.90 -11.60
N ILE A 327 -14.40 9.39 -12.80
CA ILE A 327 -13.66 10.63 -13.04
C ILE A 327 -14.57 11.51 -13.88
N SER A 328 -14.82 12.73 -13.42
CA SER A 328 -15.70 13.71 -14.06
C SER A 328 -15.15 15.12 -13.89
N GLY A 329 -15.80 16.10 -14.52
CA GLY A 329 -15.43 17.52 -14.50
C GLY A 329 -14.84 18.01 -15.81
N ASP A 330 -15.03 19.31 -16.11
CA ASP A 330 -14.65 19.92 -17.40
C ASP A 330 -13.13 19.84 -17.70
N ASP A 331 -12.29 19.77 -16.64
CA ASP A 331 -10.83 19.65 -16.75
C ASP A 331 -10.33 18.20 -16.79
N ALA A 332 -11.24 17.22 -16.87
CA ALA A 332 -10.91 15.80 -16.90
C ALA A 332 -11.43 15.10 -18.17
N THR A 333 -10.78 14.01 -18.55
CA THR A 333 -11.40 13.04 -19.44
C THR A 333 -12.38 12.21 -18.61
N GLU A 334 -13.68 12.44 -18.80
CA GLU A 334 -14.72 11.76 -18.06
C GLU A 334 -14.74 10.26 -18.38
N GLN A 335 -14.67 9.45 -17.33
CA GLN A 335 -14.65 8.00 -17.46
C GLN A 335 -15.11 7.28 -16.19
N SER A 336 -15.70 6.10 -16.37
CA SER A 336 -16.00 5.17 -15.28
C SER A 336 -15.17 3.89 -15.44
N GLU A 337 -14.56 3.45 -14.37
CA GLU A 337 -13.69 2.26 -14.32
C GLU A 337 -14.26 1.22 -13.35
N TYR A 338 -14.23 -0.04 -13.76
CA TYR A 338 -14.62 -1.20 -12.96
C TYR A 338 -13.52 -2.23 -12.99
N ALA A 339 -13.15 -2.78 -11.85
CA ALA A 339 -12.17 -3.85 -11.79
C ALA A 339 -12.55 -4.93 -10.77
N GLY A 340 -12.20 -6.16 -11.08
CA GLY A 340 -12.33 -7.30 -10.18
C GLY A 340 -11.14 -8.23 -10.30
N ILE A 341 -10.54 -8.59 -9.17
CA ILE A 341 -9.39 -9.48 -9.07
C ILE A 341 -9.69 -10.56 -8.05
N VAL A 342 -9.32 -11.79 -8.37
CA VAL A 342 -9.37 -12.93 -7.44
C VAL A 342 -8.06 -13.69 -7.52
N ARG A 343 -7.49 -14.05 -6.36
CA ARG A 343 -6.22 -14.80 -6.27
C ARG A 343 -6.34 -15.95 -5.29
N PRO A 344 -6.84 -17.14 -5.73
CA PRO A 344 -6.70 -18.35 -4.95
C PRO A 344 -5.23 -18.77 -4.83
N GLN A 345 -4.85 -19.17 -3.62
CA GLN A 345 -3.48 -19.52 -3.24
C GLN A 345 -3.52 -20.83 -2.46
N TYR A 346 -2.69 -21.77 -2.88
CA TYR A 346 -2.56 -23.06 -2.21
C TYR A 346 -1.13 -23.27 -1.71
N GLN A 347 -0.98 -23.50 -0.42
CA GLN A 347 0.27 -23.84 0.23
C GLN A 347 0.44 -25.37 0.24
N TRP A 348 1.48 -25.86 -0.43
CA TRP A 348 1.80 -27.29 -0.45
C TRP A 348 2.53 -27.75 0.80
N ASP A 349 3.47 -26.94 1.25
CA ASP A 349 4.31 -27.14 2.43
C ASP A 349 4.90 -25.80 2.91
N ASP A 350 5.83 -25.83 3.87
CA ASP A 350 6.46 -24.63 4.43
C ASP A 350 7.41 -23.89 3.45
N THR A 351 7.48 -24.33 2.20
CA THR A 351 8.38 -23.76 1.19
C THR A 351 7.66 -23.48 -0.12
N HIS A 352 6.71 -24.33 -0.52
CA HIS A 352 6.10 -24.28 -1.84
C HIS A 352 4.66 -23.83 -1.80
N SER A 353 4.28 -22.94 -2.72
CA SER A 353 2.90 -22.55 -2.94
C SER A 353 2.61 -22.33 -4.42
N THR A 354 1.35 -22.47 -4.81
CA THR A 354 0.87 -22.17 -6.16
C THR A 354 -0.22 -21.10 -6.04
N TRP A 355 -0.08 -20.03 -6.82
CA TRP A 355 -1.07 -18.96 -6.89
C TRP A 355 -1.65 -18.87 -8.30
N LEU A 356 -2.95 -18.65 -8.37
CA LEU A 356 -3.64 -18.31 -9.61
C LEU A 356 -4.28 -16.94 -9.39
N GLU A 357 -3.95 -15.96 -10.24
CA GLU A 357 -4.63 -14.66 -10.22
C GLU A 357 -5.42 -14.49 -11.50
N ALA A 358 -6.67 -14.09 -11.38
CA ALA A 358 -7.53 -13.72 -12.49
C ALA A 358 -8.10 -12.34 -12.25
N GLY A 359 -8.00 -11.47 -13.25
CA GLY A 359 -8.53 -10.11 -13.21
C GLY A 359 -9.32 -9.79 -14.47
N TYR A 360 -10.33 -8.94 -14.30
CA TYR A 360 -11.12 -8.32 -15.35
C TYR A 360 -11.36 -6.85 -15.02
N ALA A 361 -11.22 -5.98 -16.02
CA ALA A 361 -11.49 -4.56 -15.85
C ALA A 361 -12.13 -3.95 -17.10
N MET A 362 -12.89 -2.88 -16.90
CA MET A 362 -13.56 -2.09 -17.93
C MET A 362 -13.33 -0.60 -17.65
N GLU A 363 -13.21 0.19 -18.70
CA GLU A 363 -13.17 1.64 -18.71
C GLU A 363 -14.13 2.13 -19.79
N ASP A 364 -15.14 2.87 -19.37
CA ASP A 364 -16.12 3.50 -20.26
C ASP A 364 -15.90 5.01 -20.24
N ARG A 365 -15.75 5.63 -21.40
CA ARG A 365 -15.53 7.07 -21.57
C ARG A 365 -16.74 7.77 -22.20
N ASP A 366 -16.94 9.01 -21.84
CA ASP A 366 -18.07 9.82 -22.33
C ASP A 366 -18.03 10.11 -23.83
N ASP A 367 -16.85 10.02 -24.45
CA ASP A 367 -16.71 10.11 -25.91
C ASP A 367 -17.23 8.87 -26.66
N GLY A 368 -17.70 7.86 -25.93
CA GLY A 368 -18.19 6.58 -26.42
C GLY A 368 -17.09 5.57 -26.74
N SER A 369 -15.84 5.85 -26.38
CA SER A 369 -14.77 4.84 -26.41
C SER A 369 -14.85 3.94 -25.17
N GLU A 370 -14.48 2.69 -25.34
CA GLU A 370 -14.49 1.67 -24.30
C GLU A 370 -13.14 0.94 -24.29
N LYS A 371 -12.67 0.55 -23.12
CA LYS A 371 -11.52 -0.32 -22.97
C LYS A 371 -11.85 -1.41 -21.97
N ASN A 372 -11.67 -2.66 -22.35
CA ASN A 372 -11.87 -3.78 -21.45
C ASN A 372 -10.75 -4.80 -21.61
N GLY A 373 -10.52 -5.57 -20.58
CA GLY A 373 -9.46 -6.57 -20.62
C GLY A 373 -9.56 -7.59 -19.51
N TRP A 374 -8.86 -8.67 -19.71
CA TRP A 374 -8.71 -9.73 -18.72
C TRP A 374 -7.27 -10.24 -18.69
N LYS A 375 -6.89 -10.78 -17.55
CA LYS A 375 -5.58 -11.39 -17.33
C LYS A 375 -5.72 -12.60 -16.43
N VAL A 376 -4.98 -13.66 -16.73
CA VAL A 376 -4.79 -14.80 -15.85
C VAL A 376 -3.31 -15.09 -15.70
N THR A 377 -2.83 -15.18 -14.47
CA THR A 377 -1.44 -15.53 -14.14
C THR A 377 -1.42 -16.71 -13.21
N LEU A 378 -0.70 -17.75 -13.61
CA LEU A 378 -0.38 -18.90 -12.76
C LEU A 378 1.07 -18.78 -12.30
N SER A 379 1.31 -18.92 -11.01
CA SER A 379 2.66 -18.91 -10.47
C SER A 379 2.94 -20.05 -9.53
N GLN A 380 4.14 -20.62 -9.64
CA GLN A 380 4.73 -21.52 -8.67
C GLN A 380 5.77 -20.76 -7.87
N ASN A 381 5.65 -20.80 -6.55
CA ASN A 381 6.48 -20.03 -5.63
C ASN A 381 7.30 -20.95 -4.74
N VAL A 382 8.49 -20.47 -4.40
CA VAL A 382 9.37 -21.05 -3.39
C VAL A 382 9.71 -19.94 -2.40
N SER A 383 9.31 -20.05 -1.15
CA SER A 383 9.43 -18.98 -0.16
C SER A 383 9.83 -19.48 1.22
N LEU A 384 10.32 -18.58 2.04
CA LEU A 384 10.64 -18.86 3.43
C LEU A 384 9.35 -18.91 4.26
N GLY A 385 8.70 -20.08 4.32
CA GLY A 385 7.49 -20.31 5.11
C GLY A 385 6.24 -20.70 4.31
N GLY A 386 6.26 -20.63 2.96
CA GLY A 386 5.15 -21.10 2.08
C GLY A 386 3.86 -20.27 2.11
N LEU A 387 3.66 -19.41 3.10
CA LEU A 387 2.46 -18.58 3.25
C LEU A 387 2.44 -17.41 2.23
N PRO A 388 1.27 -16.80 1.95
CA PRO A 388 1.16 -15.68 1.00
C PRO A 388 2.08 -14.49 1.30
N TRP A 389 2.37 -14.24 2.57
CA TRP A 389 3.25 -13.16 3.02
C TRP A 389 4.69 -13.60 3.29
N SER A 390 5.03 -14.89 3.13
CA SER A 390 6.38 -15.39 3.39
C SER A 390 7.39 -14.85 2.40
N ARG A 391 8.46 -14.24 2.88
CA ARG A 391 9.56 -13.70 2.08
C ARG A 391 10.92 -14.06 2.73
N PRO A 392 12.00 -14.14 1.94
CA PRO A 392 12.06 -13.96 0.49
C PRO A 392 11.30 -15.04 -0.28
N MET A 393 10.84 -14.70 -1.48
CA MET A 393 10.11 -15.58 -2.38
C MET A 393 10.73 -15.56 -3.77
N LEU A 394 10.94 -16.74 -4.35
CA LEU A 394 11.18 -16.90 -5.78
C LEU A 394 9.85 -17.27 -6.44
N ARG A 395 9.51 -16.60 -7.52
CA ARG A 395 8.27 -16.79 -8.26
C ARG A 395 8.58 -17.14 -9.71
N PHE A 396 7.98 -18.22 -10.19
CA PHE A 396 8.02 -18.64 -11.59
C PHE A 396 6.59 -18.58 -12.11
N TYR A 397 6.33 -17.81 -13.15
CA TYR A 397 4.96 -17.56 -13.58
C TYR A 397 4.78 -17.61 -15.09
N THR A 398 3.52 -17.84 -15.47
CA THR A 398 3.03 -17.61 -16.83
C THR A 398 1.78 -16.74 -16.77
N THR A 399 1.70 -15.79 -17.70
CA THR A 399 0.59 -14.84 -17.79
C THR A 399 0.01 -14.90 -19.20
N VAL A 400 -1.32 -14.92 -19.29
CA VAL A 400 -2.07 -14.74 -20.52
C VAL A 400 -3.15 -13.68 -20.30
N GLY A 401 -3.46 -12.91 -21.32
CA GLY A 401 -4.50 -11.91 -21.24
C GLY A 401 -4.62 -11.11 -22.52
N ASP A 402 -5.67 -10.32 -22.63
CA ASP A 402 -5.83 -9.33 -23.69
C ASP A 402 -6.53 -8.07 -23.20
N VAL A 403 -6.39 -7.02 -23.98
CA VAL A 403 -7.12 -5.76 -23.83
C VAL A 403 -7.69 -5.37 -25.19
N GLU A 404 -8.99 -5.18 -25.22
CA GLU A 404 -9.70 -4.60 -26.36
C GLU A 404 -9.94 -3.11 -26.09
N THR A 405 -9.51 -2.26 -27.01
CA THR A 405 -9.79 -0.83 -27.02
C THR A 405 -10.71 -0.53 -28.19
N LYS A 406 -11.93 -0.16 -27.90
CA LYS A 406 -12.95 0.22 -28.89
C LYS A 406 -13.00 1.74 -28.96
N GLY A 407 -12.35 2.30 -29.96
CA GLY A 407 -12.46 3.72 -30.29
C GLY A 407 -13.74 4.01 -31.08
N THR A 408 -13.96 5.28 -31.37
CA THR A 408 -15.13 5.75 -32.14
C THR A 408 -15.14 5.24 -33.61
N THR A 409 -13.99 4.87 -34.15
CA THR A 409 -13.82 4.49 -35.56
C THR A 409 -13.22 3.10 -35.78
N GLU A 410 -12.48 2.59 -34.79
CA GLU A 410 -11.80 1.29 -34.91
C GLU A 410 -11.72 0.58 -33.55
N THR A 411 -11.58 -0.73 -33.63
CA THR A 411 -11.30 -1.57 -32.44
C THR A 411 -9.91 -2.18 -32.59
N VAL A 412 -9.12 -2.07 -31.53
CA VAL A 412 -7.76 -2.62 -31.44
C VAL A 412 -7.72 -3.59 -30.28
N THR A 413 -7.18 -4.78 -30.51
CA THR A 413 -6.93 -5.77 -29.46
C THR A 413 -5.42 -5.95 -29.31
N ALA A 414 -4.94 -5.96 -28.07
CA ALA A 414 -3.55 -6.24 -27.73
C ALA A 414 -3.50 -7.39 -26.73
N ASP A 415 -2.76 -8.44 -27.07
CA ASP A 415 -2.62 -9.61 -26.22
C ASP A 415 -1.27 -9.66 -25.48
N THR A 416 -1.20 -10.53 -24.50
CA THR A 416 0.04 -10.92 -23.82
C THR A 416 0.10 -12.41 -23.59
N LEU A 417 1.26 -12.98 -23.87
CA LEU A 417 1.69 -14.28 -23.38
C LEU A 417 3.08 -14.11 -22.80
N ALA A 418 3.22 -14.24 -21.49
CA ALA A 418 4.49 -14.00 -20.83
C ALA A 418 4.88 -15.17 -19.91
N PHE A 419 6.18 -15.42 -19.85
CA PHE A 419 6.81 -16.36 -18.92
C PHE A 419 7.88 -15.60 -18.12
N GLY A 420 7.84 -15.69 -16.80
CA GLY A 420 8.77 -14.93 -15.99
C GLY A 420 9.27 -15.68 -14.79
N ALA A 421 10.38 -15.16 -14.29
CA ALA A 421 10.96 -15.54 -13.01
C ALA A 421 11.41 -14.29 -12.27
N MET A 422 11.05 -14.18 -10.99
CA MET A 422 11.42 -13.03 -10.16
C MET A 422 11.64 -13.45 -8.72
N PHE A 423 12.36 -12.64 -7.96
CA PHE A 423 12.30 -12.68 -6.51
C PHE A 423 11.48 -11.48 -5.98
N GLU A 424 10.91 -11.66 -4.81
CA GLU A 424 10.32 -10.62 -4.01
C GLU A 424 10.77 -10.81 -2.56
N ALA A 425 11.23 -9.76 -1.93
CA ALA A 425 11.73 -9.81 -0.56
C ALA A 425 11.42 -8.52 0.20
N TRP A 426 11.19 -8.67 1.50
CA TRP A 426 11.27 -7.62 2.49
C TRP A 426 12.01 -8.12 3.73
N TRP A 427 12.66 -7.22 4.46
CA TRP A 427 13.52 -7.55 5.61
C TRP A 427 13.59 -6.41 6.61
#